data_69446b62bd093a0f7c31400eed558f11
#
_entry.id   69446b62bd093a0f7c31400eed558f11
#
_cell.length_a   1.000
_cell.length_b   1.000
_cell.length_c   1.000
_cell.angle_alpha   90.00
_cell.angle_beta   90.00
_cell.angle_gamma   90.00
#
_symmetry.space_group_name_H-M   'P 1'
#
loop_
_entity.id
_entity.type
_entity.pdbx_description
1 polymer ?
#
loop_
_entity_poly.entity_id
_entity_poly.type
_entity_poly.pdbx_seq_one_letter_code
_entity_poly.pdbx_strand_id
1 'polypeptide(L)'
;KLVDMEMRIRATAAWLDHVAARADAGDTGSDWVGEVCVLKNHATQAMQFCADAGVQILGGMGFMRGTVCERIYREVKVLTIGGGTDEIMKELAARQWGIV
;
A
#
# COMPACT_ATOMS: atom_id res chain seq x y z
N LYS A 1 6.95 -7.13 -16.33
CA LYS A 1 7.05 -6.95 -14.85
C LYS A 1 7.13 -5.48 -14.44
N LEU A 2 7.95 -4.68 -15.12
CA LEU A 2 8.07 -3.24 -14.81
C LEU A 2 6.75 -2.51 -15.04
N VAL A 3 6.00 -2.84 -16.08
CA VAL A 3 4.69 -2.24 -16.35
C VAL A 3 3.69 -2.62 -15.26
N ASP A 4 3.71 -3.86 -14.80
CA ASP A 4 2.84 -4.30 -13.70
C ASP A 4 3.12 -3.52 -12.41
N MET A 5 4.40 -3.23 -12.15
CA MET A 5 4.81 -2.38 -11.02
C MET A 5 4.30 -0.95 -11.22
N GLU A 6 4.52 -0.39 -12.39
CA GLU A 6 4.13 1.00 -12.70
C GLU A 6 2.62 1.20 -12.60
N MET A 7 1.83 0.24 -13.04
CA MET A 7 0.37 0.31 -12.90
C MET A 7 -0.05 0.49 -11.43
N ARG A 8 0.54 -0.27 -10.54
CA ARG A 8 0.22 -0.20 -9.10
C ARG A 8 0.73 1.08 -8.47
N ILE A 9 1.90 1.54 -8.86
CA ILE A 9 2.47 2.79 -8.38
C ILE A 9 1.58 3.97 -8.78
N ARG A 10 1.19 4.02 -10.05
CA ARG A 10 0.33 5.11 -10.56
C ARG A 10 -1.04 5.12 -9.91
N ALA A 11 -1.65 3.95 -9.76
CA ALA A 11 -2.94 3.84 -9.10
C ALA A 11 -2.87 4.31 -7.64
N THR A 12 -1.82 3.91 -6.93
CA THR A 12 -1.61 4.32 -5.55
C THR A 12 -1.37 5.83 -5.44
N ALA A 13 -0.52 6.39 -6.30
CA ALA A 13 -0.21 7.81 -6.31
C ALA A 13 -1.45 8.66 -6.60
N ALA A 14 -2.24 8.28 -7.59
CA ALA A 14 -3.47 8.98 -7.95
C ALA A 14 -4.49 8.95 -6.80
N TRP A 15 -4.64 7.83 -6.14
CA TRP A 15 -5.54 7.70 -5.00
C TRP A 15 -5.05 8.51 -3.80
N LEU A 16 -3.75 8.49 -3.53
CA LEU A 16 -3.15 9.29 -2.47
C LEU A 16 -3.41 10.78 -2.71
N ASP A 17 -3.19 11.26 -3.93
CA ASP A 17 -3.45 12.66 -4.30
C ASP A 17 -4.92 13.03 -4.09
N HIS A 18 -5.83 12.13 -4.46
CA HIS A 18 -7.27 12.34 -4.26
C HIS A 18 -7.64 12.46 -2.78
N VAL A 19 -7.14 11.54 -1.95
CA VAL A 19 -7.41 11.55 -0.51
C VAL A 19 -6.80 12.78 0.16
N ALA A 20 -5.59 13.18 -0.24
CA ALA A 20 -4.94 14.38 0.27
C ALA A 20 -5.72 15.64 -0.11
N ALA A 21 -6.22 15.73 -1.34
CA ALA A 21 -7.03 16.87 -1.79
C ALA A 21 -8.35 16.98 -1.00
N ARG A 22 -8.98 15.86 -0.67
CA ARG A 22 -10.17 15.86 0.18
C ARG A 22 -9.86 16.38 1.58
N ALA A 23 -8.72 15.99 2.15
CA ALA A 23 -8.28 16.49 3.45
C ALA A 23 -8.07 18.00 3.41
N ASP A 24 -7.43 18.53 2.38
CA ASP A 24 -7.19 19.95 2.21
C ASP A 24 -8.50 20.73 2.06
N ALA A 25 -9.52 20.14 1.47
CA ALA A 25 -10.84 20.71 1.32
C ALA A 25 -11.72 20.59 2.57
N GLY A 26 -11.24 19.94 3.63
CA GLY A 26 -12.01 19.69 4.86
C GLY A 26 -13.03 18.57 4.75
N ASP A 27 -13.01 17.77 3.70
CA ASP A 27 -13.89 16.64 3.47
C ASP A 27 -13.32 15.39 4.13
N THR A 28 -13.41 15.33 5.46
CA THR A 28 -12.79 14.30 6.29
C THR A 28 -13.80 13.51 7.13
N GLY A 29 -14.99 13.30 6.60
CA GLY A 29 -16.03 12.49 7.26
C GLY A 29 -15.76 10.99 7.19
N SER A 30 -16.78 10.21 7.51
CA SER A 30 -16.69 8.74 7.58
C SER A 30 -16.19 8.11 6.28
N ASP A 31 -16.65 8.61 5.13
CA ASP A 31 -16.23 8.08 3.84
C ASP A 31 -14.73 8.30 3.63
N TRP A 32 -14.22 9.47 3.97
CA TRP A 32 -12.80 9.77 3.87
C TRP A 32 -11.96 8.88 4.78
N VAL A 33 -12.41 8.65 6.01
CA VAL A 33 -11.72 7.73 6.95
C VAL A 33 -11.66 6.34 6.37
N GLY A 34 -12.75 5.85 5.80
CA GLY A 34 -12.79 4.56 5.11
C GLY A 34 -11.79 4.49 3.96
N GLU A 35 -11.73 5.53 3.12
CA GLU A 35 -10.77 5.59 2.03
C GLU A 35 -9.32 5.57 2.51
N VAL A 36 -8.99 6.31 3.57
CA VAL A 36 -7.63 6.32 4.14
C VAL A 36 -7.23 4.91 4.57
N CYS A 37 -8.14 4.19 5.22
CA CYS A 37 -7.87 2.83 5.69
C CYS A 37 -7.55 1.87 4.54
N VAL A 38 -8.37 1.87 3.49
CA VAL A 38 -8.15 0.95 2.36
C VAL A 38 -7.02 1.43 1.46
N LEU A 39 -6.77 2.73 1.39
CA LEU A 39 -5.60 3.25 0.69
C LEU A 39 -4.30 2.78 1.35
N LYS A 40 -4.24 2.78 2.67
CA LYS A 40 -3.08 2.25 3.40
C LYS A 40 -2.83 0.80 2.99
N ASN A 41 -3.86 -0.03 2.96
CA ASN A 41 -3.74 -1.42 2.52
C ASN A 41 -3.31 -1.54 1.07
N HIS A 42 -3.93 -0.75 0.18
CA HIS A 42 -3.57 -0.75 -1.24
C HIS A 42 -2.11 -0.37 -1.44
N ALA A 43 -1.64 0.67 -0.75
CA ALA A 43 -0.25 1.13 -0.85
C ALA A 43 0.74 0.07 -0.37
N THR A 44 0.47 -0.56 0.78
CA THR A 44 1.36 -1.60 1.31
C THR A 44 1.37 -2.85 0.44
N GLN A 45 0.24 -3.22 -0.14
CA GLN A 45 0.16 -4.33 -1.09
C GLN A 45 0.91 -4.00 -2.39
N ALA A 46 0.81 -2.77 -2.88
CA ALA A 46 1.60 -2.32 -4.03
C ALA A 46 3.10 -2.39 -3.75
N MET A 47 3.53 -1.98 -2.56
CA MET A 47 4.93 -2.10 -2.14
C MET A 47 5.39 -3.54 -2.09
N GLN A 48 4.59 -4.44 -1.52
CA GLN A 48 4.91 -5.87 -1.49
C GLN A 48 5.04 -6.46 -2.88
N PHE A 49 4.11 -6.10 -3.77
CA PHE A 49 4.16 -6.56 -5.16
C PHE A 49 5.43 -6.07 -5.85
N CYS A 50 5.77 -4.79 -5.69
CA CYS A 50 6.96 -4.22 -6.33
C CYS A 50 8.25 -4.80 -5.74
N ALA A 51 8.30 -5.01 -4.42
CA ALA A 51 9.45 -5.62 -3.77
C ALA A 51 9.67 -7.05 -4.26
N ASP A 52 8.61 -7.84 -4.33
CA ASP A 52 8.65 -9.22 -4.86
C ASP A 52 9.12 -9.23 -6.31
N ALA A 53 8.53 -8.39 -7.15
CA ALA A 53 8.92 -8.29 -8.57
C ALA A 53 10.37 -7.86 -8.73
N GLY A 54 10.84 -6.93 -7.90
CA GLY A 54 12.23 -6.46 -7.93
C GLY A 54 13.22 -7.58 -7.62
N VAL A 55 12.95 -8.37 -6.60
CA VAL A 55 13.78 -9.55 -6.27
C VAL A 55 13.75 -10.55 -7.42
N GLN A 56 12.56 -10.81 -7.98
CA GLN A 56 12.41 -11.75 -9.08
C GLN A 56 13.19 -11.33 -10.34
N ILE A 57 13.18 -10.03 -10.64
CA ILE A 57 13.91 -9.49 -11.80
C ILE A 57 15.42 -9.67 -11.60
N LEU A 58 15.94 -9.42 -10.42
CA LEU A 58 17.37 -9.56 -10.11
C LEU A 58 17.78 -11.03 -9.92
N GLY A 59 16.82 -11.93 -9.74
CA GLY A 59 17.12 -13.35 -9.55
C GLY A 59 17.92 -13.61 -8.29
N GLY A 60 18.90 -14.51 -8.35
CA GLY A 60 19.71 -14.88 -7.19
C GLY A 60 20.39 -13.71 -6.49
N MET A 61 20.80 -12.69 -7.24
CA MET A 61 21.38 -11.47 -6.68
C MET A 61 20.35 -10.70 -5.83
N GLY A 62 19.10 -10.69 -6.26
CA GLY A 62 18.02 -10.05 -5.51
C GLY A 62 17.69 -10.76 -4.22
N PHE A 63 17.95 -12.05 -4.15
CA PHE A 63 17.74 -12.87 -2.95
C PHE A 63 18.85 -12.68 -1.92
N MET A 64 20.08 -12.44 -2.36
CA MET A 64 21.25 -12.31 -1.49
C MET A 64 21.20 -10.96 -0.76
N ARG A 65 21.67 -10.96 0.48
CA ARG A 65 21.81 -9.72 1.26
C ARG A 65 22.77 -8.75 0.56
N GLY A 66 22.46 -7.46 0.69
CA GLY A 66 23.29 -6.38 0.17
C GLY A 66 22.67 -5.59 -0.97
N THR A 67 21.56 -6.07 -1.56
CA THR A 67 20.81 -5.29 -2.54
C THR A 67 19.67 -4.53 -1.88
N VAL A 68 19.28 -3.41 -2.50
CA VAL A 68 18.13 -2.61 -2.05
C VAL A 68 16.85 -3.44 -2.14
N CYS A 69 16.68 -4.20 -3.19
CA CYS A 69 15.47 -5.03 -3.41
C CYS A 69 15.32 -6.08 -2.30
N GLU A 70 16.40 -6.76 -1.91
CA GLU A 70 16.37 -7.74 -0.82
C GLU A 70 15.95 -7.08 0.50
N ARG A 71 16.53 -5.92 0.81
CA ARG A 71 16.22 -5.18 2.04
C ARG A 71 14.76 -4.76 2.07
N ILE A 72 14.25 -4.17 1.00
CA ILE A 72 12.87 -3.72 0.91
C ILE A 72 11.91 -4.90 1.01
N TYR A 73 12.24 -6.02 0.36
CA TYR A 73 11.44 -7.24 0.43
C TYR A 73 11.25 -7.72 1.87
N ARG A 74 12.32 -7.70 2.67
CA ARG A 74 12.25 -8.08 4.09
C ARG A 74 11.44 -7.08 4.91
N GLU A 75 11.65 -5.79 4.67
CA GLU A 75 11.10 -4.72 5.50
C GLU A 75 9.63 -4.42 5.20
N VAL A 76 9.19 -4.60 3.96
CA VAL A 76 7.84 -4.20 3.56
C VAL A 76 6.73 -4.93 4.31
N LYS A 77 7.00 -6.15 4.76
CA LYS A 77 6.01 -6.96 5.48
C LYS A 77 5.50 -6.28 6.75
N VAL A 78 6.36 -5.57 7.46
CA VAL A 78 5.96 -4.89 8.68
C VAL A 78 4.89 -3.82 8.44
N LEU A 79 4.83 -3.27 7.23
CA LEU A 79 3.84 -2.24 6.87
C LEU A 79 2.41 -2.80 6.72
N THR A 80 2.28 -4.12 6.57
CA THR A 80 0.95 -4.76 6.59
C THR A 80 0.44 -5.04 8.00
N ILE A 81 1.28 -4.82 8.99
CA ILE A 81 1.02 -5.08 10.41
C ILE A 81 1.06 -3.79 11.21
N GLY A 82 2.10 -2.98 11.02
CA GLY A 82 2.30 -1.71 11.73
C GLY A 82 1.31 -0.64 11.31
N GLY A 83 0.87 0.16 12.26
CA GLY A 83 -0.11 1.22 12.02
C GLY A 83 -1.53 0.72 11.81
N GLY A 84 -1.78 -0.56 12.02
CA GLY A 84 -3.04 -1.25 11.79
C GLY A 84 -2.86 -2.35 10.74
N THR A 85 -3.23 -3.58 11.10
CA THR A 85 -3.18 -4.71 10.17
C THR A 85 -4.13 -4.48 9.00
N ASP A 86 -3.87 -5.16 7.88
CA ASP A 86 -4.77 -5.12 6.72
C ASP A 86 -6.21 -5.46 7.12
N GLU A 87 -6.38 -6.44 7.99
CA GLU A 87 -7.69 -6.89 8.47
C GLU A 87 -8.39 -5.82 9.30
N ILE A 88 -7.67 -5.18 10.23
CA ILE A 88 -8.22 -4.10 11.07
C ILE A 88 -8.58 -2.88 10.22
N MET A 89 -7.76 -2.53 9.24
CA MET A 89 -8.06 -1.43 8.32
C MET A 89 -9.33 -1.68 7.52
N LYS A 90 -9.51 -2.91 7.04
CA LYS A 90 -10.73 -3.31 6.33
C LYS A 90 -11.97 -3.25 7.23
N GLU A 91 -11.84 -3.73 8.46
CA GLU A 91 -12.95 -3.69 9.42
C GLU A 91 -13.34 -2.26 9.72
N LEU A 92 -12.37 -1.39 9.97
CA LEU A 92 -12.65 0.02 10.22
C LEU A 92 -13.32 0.69 9.02
N ALA A 93 -12.81 0.44 7.82
CA ALA A 93 -13.42 0.97 6.60
C ALA A 93 -14.87 0.50 6.44
N ALA A 94 -15.13 -0.78 6.67
CA ALA A 94 -16.47 -1.34 6.58
C ALA A 94 -17.44 -0.66 7.56
N ARG A 95 -16.99 -0.41 8.78
CA ARG A 95 -17.79 0.32 9.79
C ARG A 95 -18.05 1.76 9.35
N GLN A 96 -17.03 2.46 8.87
CA GLN A 96 -17.16 3.84 8.43
C GLN A 96 -18.10 3.98 7.23
N TRP A 97 -18.13 2.98 6.36
CA TRP A 97 -19.01 2.98 5.18
C TRP A 97 -20.39 2.35 5.44
N GLY A 98 -20.65 1.84 6.63
CA GLY A 98 -21.91 1.22 6.94
C GLY A 98 -22.15 -0.13 6.27
N ILE A 99 -21.07 -0.84 5.93
CA ILE A 99 -21.15 -2.15 5.28
C ILE A 99 -21.43 -3.27 6.31
N VAL A 100 -21.07 -3.02 7.54
CA VAL A 100 -21.28 -3.97 8.65
C VAL A 100 -22.26 -3.42 9.64
#